data_4e22575950acb4f9dcf906e8ade5b2e0
#
_entry.id   4e22575950acb4f9dcf906e8ade5b2e0
#
_cell.length_a   1.000
_cell.length_b   1.000
_cell.length_c   1.000
_cell.angle_alpha   90.00
_cell.angle_beta   90.00
_cell.angle_gamma   90.00
#
_symmetry.space_group_name_H-M   'P 1'
#
loop_
_entity.id
_entity.type
_entity.pdbx_description
1 polymer ?
#
loop_
_entity_poly.entity_id
_entity_poly.type
_entity_poly.pdbx_seq_one_letter_code
_entity_poly.pdbx_strand_id
1 'polypeptide(L)'
;MKEFDYSKLKDRTWDNEILTYVAQIHEYKGKQELYMQQKPVELKRLIEIAKIQSTESSNEIEGIVTTNARLKQLVEDKTTPRNRDEEEILGYRNVLNIVHESYDAIPIRSNYILQLHGELLKYTAFSYAGKYKNTPNEIDMVLESGEKIVLFKPLEPYETPDAVECLCNEFEKAIDEKIVNPLILIPNFILDFLCIHPFNDGNGRMSRLITLLLMYRSGYFVGQYISMEKAIADTKEAYYAALQKADQNWYEGENDPKPFIKYMLGIVLSCYRDLEKRIMLTEKSGKKSTAYDIVKAYTAGTIGRFSKKDALVSCPSLGSSSIEAALKKLVEEGAIIRTGAGRKTMYMKKTD
;
A
#
# COMPACT_ATOMS: atom_id res chain seq x y z
N MET A 1 -10.88 -4.57 28.37
CA MET A 1 -10.85 -4.43 26.91
C MET A 1 -11.11 -2.97 26.56
N LYS A 2 -10.35 -2.37 25.61
CA LYS A 2 -10.58 -1.02 25.11
C LYS A 2 -12.00 -0.92 24.55
N GLU A 3 -12.69 0.18 24.84
CA GLU A 3 -13.97 0.53 24.23
C GLU A 3 -13.72 1.19 22.87
N PHE A 4 -14.29 0.65 21.81
CA PHE A 4 -14.25 1.25 20.47
C PHE A 4 -15.43 2.21 20.31
N ASP A 5 -15.14 3.49 20.22
CA ASP A 5 -16.13 4.54 20.01
C ASP A 5 -15.55 5.64 19.10
N TYR A 6 -15.83 5.52 17.82
CA TYR A 6 -15.34 6.48 16.84
C TYR A 6 -16.08 7.81 16.86
N SER A 7 -17.18 7.93 17.59
CA SER A 7 -17.86 9.22 17.78
C SER A 7 -16.98 10.24 18.51
N LYS A 8 -16.06 9.76 19.37
CA LYS A 8 -15.08 10.59 20.09
C LYS A 8 -14.09 11.32 19.16
N LEU A 9 -13.92 10.83 17.92
CA LEU A 9 -13.02 11.46 16.96
C LEU A 9 -13.53 12.83 16.46
N LYS A 10 -14.84 13.09 16.47
CA LYS A 10 -15.44 14.37 16.07
C LYS A 10 -15.04 15.52 17.01
N ASP A 11 -14.81 15.21 18.28
CA ASP A 11 -14.50 16.20 19.32
C ASP A 11 -12.99 16.42 19.47
N ARG A 12 -12.15 15.67 18.73
CA ARG A 12 -10.70 15.86 18.71
C ARG A 12 -10.29 17.07 17.87
N THR A 13 -9.30 17.79 18.34
CA THR A 13 -8.65 18.85 17.54
C THR A 13 -7.63 18.22 16.57
N TRP A 14 -7.70 18.65 15.31
CA TRP A 14 -6.78 18.20 14.26
C TRP A 14 -5.81 19.34 13.93
N ASP A 15 -4.52 19.00 13.76
CA ASP A 15 -3.52 20.00 13.40
C ASP A 15 -3.62 20.43 11.93
N ASN A 16 -3.01 21.57 11.60
CA ASN A 16 -3.06 22.14 10.24
C ASN A 16 -2.47 21.22 9.17
N GLU A 17 -1.54 20.35 9.53
CA GLU A 17 -0.93 19.42 8.57
C GLU A 17 -1.92 18.34 8.16
N ILE A 18 -2.66 17.73 9.11
CA ILE A 18 -3.75 16.78 8.84
C ILE A 18 -4.82 17.43 7.98
N LEU A 19 -5.27 18.63 8.33
CA LEU A 19 -6.28 19.37 7.56
C LEU A 19 -5.79 19.67 6.14
N THR A 20 -4.54 20.03 5.98
CA THR A 20 -3.92 20.28 4.67
C THR A 20 -3.88 19.00 3.83
N TYR A 21 -3.50 17.86 4.41
CA TYR A 21 -3.48 16.57 3.71
C TYR A 21 -4.89 16.16 3.26
N VAL A 22 -5.87 16.27 4.14
CA VAL A 22 -7.28 15.96 3.83
C VAL A 22 -7.77 16.83 2.67
N ALA A 23 -7.52 18.15 2.70
CA ALA A 23 -7.94 19.08 1.65
C ALA A 23 -7.29 18.72 0.30
N GLN A 24 -5.97 18.47 0.27
CA GLN A 24 -5.25 18.10 -0.95
C GLN A 24 -5.70 16.74 -1.49
N ILE A 25 -5.93 15.75 -0.64
CA ILE A 25 -6.42 14.43 -1.08
C ILE A 25 -7.81 14.56 -1.71
N HIS A 26 -8.70 15.39 -1.16
CA HIS A 26 -10.01 15.66 -1.77
C HIS A 26 -9.91 16.35 -3.13
N GLU A 27 -8.97 17.30 -3.31
CA GLU A 27 -8.70 17.90 -4.61
C GLU A 27 -8.26 16.84 -5.63
N TYR A 28 -7.32 15.98 -5.24
CA TYR A 28 -6.85 14.88 -6.09
C TYR A 28 -7.94 13.84 -6.39
N LYS A 29 -8.83 13.57 -5.45
CA LYS A 29 -9.99 12.69 -5.68
C LYS A 29 -10.89 13.24 -6.79
N GLY A 30 -11.14 14.53 -6.82
CA GLY A 30 -11.89 15.18 -7.92
C GLY A 30 -11.17 15.05 -9.27
N LYS A 31 -9.83 15.24 -9.30
CA LYS A 31 -9.01 15.02 -10.52
C LYS A 31 -9.01 13.54 -10.97
N GLN A 32 -9.02 12.60 -10.02
CA GLN A 32 -9.05 11.16 -10.32
C GLN A 32 -10.26 10.79 -11.19
N GLU A 33 -11.42 11.34 -10.92
CA GLU A 33 -12.63 11.09 -11.72
C GLU A 33 -12.46 11.52 -13.17
N LEU A 34 -11.80 12.65 -13.40
CA LEU A 34 -11.46 13.11 -14.75
C LEU A 34 -10.47 12.18 -15.45
N TYR A 35 -9.46 11.70 -14.74
CA TYR A 35 -8.47 10.76 -15.28
C TYR A 35 -9.12 9.43 -15.66
N MET A 36 -10.04 8.91 -14.84
CA MET A 36 -10.77 7.67 -15.13
C MET A 36 -11.58 7.75 -16.43
N GLN A 37 -12.15 8.92 -16.75
CA GLN A 37 -12.91 9.15 -17.98
C GLN A 37 -12.00 9.38 -19.20
N GLN A 38 -10.91 10.10 -19.04
CA GLN A 38 -10.10 10.62 -20.16
C GLN A 38 -8.90 9.75 -20.51
N LYS A 39 -8.41 8.90 -19.59
CA LYS A 39 -7.15 8.16 -19.71
C LYS A 39 -7.29 6.64 -19.40
N PRO A 40 -8.32 5.95 -19.91
CA PRO A 40 -8.59 4.57 -19.52
C PRO A 40 -7.47 3.59 -19.91
N VAL A 41 -6.75 3.84 -21.02
CA VAL A 41 -5.67 2.96 -21.49
C VAL A 41 -4.43 3.08 -20.59
N GLU A 42 -4.04 4.30 -20.26
CA GLU A 42 -2.91 4.59 -19.36
C GLU A 42 -3.18 4.03 -17.96
N LEU A 43 -4.38 4.27 -17.44
CA LEU A 43 -4.79 3.78 -16.12
C LEU A 43 -4.81 2.25 -16.06
N LYS A 44 -5.32 1.56 -17.10
CA LYS A 44 -5.29 0.09 -17.16
C LYS A 44 -3.87 -0.46 -17.02
N ARG A 45 -2.90 0.18 -17.67
CA ARG A 45 -1.50 -0.22 -17.56
C ARG A 45 -0.90 0.07 -16.17
N LEU A 46 -1.30 1.17 -15.53
CA LEU A 46 -0.90 1.46 -14.16
C LEU A 46 -1.44 0.41 -13.18
N ILE A 47 -2.68 -0.07 -13.36
CA ILE A 47 -3.25 -1.15 -12.55
C ILE A 47 -2.37 -2.40 -12.58
N GLU A 48 -1.95 -2.85 -13.77
CA GLU A 48 -1.08 -4.04 -13.91
C GLU A 48 0.26 -3.87 -13.17
N ILE A 49 0.86 -2.68 -13.28
CA ILE A 49 2.11 -2.35 -12.58
C ILE A 49 1.89 -2.29 -11.07
N ALA A 50 0.81 -1.62 -10.63
CA ALA A 50 0.49 -1.47 -9.21
C ALA A 50 0.23 -2.83 -8.56
N LYS A 51 -0.50 -3.74 -9.21
CA LYS A 51 -0.73 -5.11 -8.70
C LYS A 51 0.57 -5.87 -8.43
N ILE A 52 1.54 -5.79 -9.35
CA ILE A 52 2.83 -6.44 -9.18
C ILE A 52 3.58 -5.81 -7.99
N GLN A 53 3.63 -4.47 -7.92
CA GLN A 53 4.32 -3.76 -6.85
C GLN A 53 3.67 -3.96 -5.47
N SER A 54 2.34 -3.93 -5.39
CA SER A 54 1.60 -4.16 -4.15
C SER A 54 1.83 -5.58 -3.64
N THR A 55 1.78 -6.58 -4.52
CA THR A 55 2.08 -7.96 -4.16
C THR A 55 3.53 -8.14 -3.71
N GLU A 56 4.51 -7.54 -4.42
CA GLU A 56 5.92 -7.57 -4.05
C GLU A 56 6.14 -6.95 -2.67
N SER A 57 5.78 -5.68 -2.54
CA SER A 57 6.16 -4.86 -1.39
C SER A 57 5.45 -5.26 -0.11
N SER A 58 4.17 -5.65 -0.17
CA SER A 58 3.46 -6.10 1.02
C SER A 58 4.03 -7.40 1.59
N ASN A 59 4.49 -8.31 0.75
CA ASN A 59 5.16 -9.55 1.20
C ASN A 59 6.59 -9.29 1.65
N GLU A 60 7.35 -8.41 0.96
CA GLU A 60 8.71 -8.03 1.34
C GLU A 60 8.78 -7.36 2.72
N ILE A 61 7.77 -6.56 3.12
CA ILE A 61 7.68 -5.99 4.47
C ILE A 61 7.72 -7.09 5.55
N GLU A 62 7.10 -8.24 5.27
CA GLU A 62 7.03 -9.41 6.15
C GLU A 62 8.20 -10.41 5.93
N GLY A 63 9.18 -10.07 5.07
CA GLY A 63 10.31 -10.93 4.78
C GLY A 63 10.02 -12.06 3.79
N ILE A 64 8.85 -12.08 3.15
CA ILE A 64 8.42 -13.09 2.16
C ILE A 64 8.89 -12.62 0.79
N VAL A 65 9.77 -13.37 0.14
CA VAL A 65 10.42 -12.94 -1.09
C VAL A 65 10.50 -14.02 -2.15
N THR A 66 10.52 -13.60 -3.42
CA THR A 66 10.85 -14.44 -4.58
C THR A 66 11.61 -13.62 -5.63
N THR A 67 12.05 -14.26 -6.71
CA THR A 67 12.72 -13.53 -7.79
C THR A 67 11.71 -12.70 -8.61
N ASN A 68 12.13 -11.54 -9.13
CA ASN A 68 11.26 -10.66 -9.93
C ASN A 68 10.59 -11.38 -11.11
N ALA A 69 11.30 -12.34 -11.75
CA ALA A 69 10.75 -13.12 -12.85
C ALA A 69 9.62 -14.06 -12.38
N ARG A 70 9.78 -14.69 -11.21
CA ARG A 70 8.78 -15.58 -10.61
C ARG A 70 7.60 -14.77 -10.10
N LEU A 71 7.85 -13.67 -9.38
CA LEU A 71 6.81 -12.76 -8.92
C LEU A 71 5.88 -12.35 -10.06
N LYS A 72 6.45 -11.86 -11.16
CA LYS A 72 5.66 -11.46 -12.33
C LYS A 72 4.82 -12.61 -12.88
N GLN A 73 5.39 -13.81 -13.00
CA GLN A 73 4.65 -15.00 -13.48
C GLN A 73 3.51 -15.39 -12.53
N LEU A 74 3.74 -15.31 -11.20
CA LEU A 74 2.72 -15.59 -10.19
C LEU A 74 1.59 -14.57 -10.24
N VAL A 75 1.91 -13.26 -10.33
CA VAL A 75 0.90 -12.20 -10.39
C VAL A 75 0.08 -12.27 -11.68
N GLU A 76 0.70 -12.59 -12.81
CA GLU A 76 0.05 -12.78 -14.11
C GLU A 76 -0.66 -14.15 -14.29
N ASP A 77 -0.68 -14.99 -13.25
CA ASP A 77 -1.29 -16.34 -13.26
C ASP A 77 -0.69 -17.29 -14.31
N LYS A 78 0.62 -17.16 -14.57
CA LYS A 78 1.34 -17.93 -15.59
C LYS A 78 2.13 -19.11 -15.03
N THR A 79 2.07 -19.34 -13.71
CA THR A 79 2.83 -20.38 -13.04
C THR A 79 2.22 -20.76 -11.70
N THR A 80 2.56 -21.93 -11.18
CA THR A 80 2.21 -22.39 -9.84
C THR A 80 3.31 -22.11 -8.84
N PRO A 81 3.00 -21.93 -7.52
CA PRO A 81 3.99 -21.71 -6.48
C PRO A 81 4.89 -22.95 -6.29
N ARG A 82 6.14 -22.73 -5.89
CA ARG A 82 7.16 -23.77 -5.69
C ARG A 82 7.56 -23.98 -4.24
N ASN A 83 7.28 -22.99 -3.40
CA ASN A 83 7.61 -22.98 -2.00
C ASN A 83 6.60 -22.14 -1.23
N ARG A 84 6.72 -22.14 0.09
CA ARG A 84 5.84 -21.40 1.02
C ARG A 84 5.75 -19.91 0.68
N ASP A 85 6.87 -19.24 0.43
CA ASP A 85 6.88 -17.81 0.13
C ASP A 85 6.06 -17.51 -1.13
N GLU A 86 6.19 -18.33 -2.18
CA GLU A 86 5.40 -18.18 -3.40
C GLU A 86 3.91 -18.50 -3.18
N GLU A 87 3.56 -19.43 -2.28
CA GLU A 87 2.18 -19.72 -1.85
C GLU A 87 1.54 -18.50 -1.16
N GLU A 88 2.28 -17.87 -0.25
CA GLU A 88 1.84 -16.67 0.45
C GLU A 88 1.72 -15.46 -0.48
N ILE A 89 2.65 -15.29 -1.42
CA ILE A 89 2.58 -14.27 -2.49
C ILE A 89 1.33 -14.47 -3.35
N LEU A 90 1.03 -15.71 -3.71
CA LEU A 90 -0.14 -16.04 -4.52
C LEU A 90 -1.45 -15.75 -3.76
N GLY A 91 -1.49 -16.06 -2.47
CA GLY A 91 -2.62 -15.74 -1.60
C GLY A 91 -2.86 -14.23 -1.50
N TYR A 92 -1.79 -13.44 -1.30
CA TYR A 92 -1.88 -11.98 -1.29
C TYR A 92 -2.44 -11.43 -2.62
N ARG A 93 -1.87 -11.86 -3.77
CA ARG A 93 -2.37 -11.50 -5.09
C ARG A 93 -3.86 -11.80 -5.25
N ASN A 94 -4.29 -12.97 -4.77
CA ASN A 94 -5.69 -13.39 -4.86
C ASN A 94 -6.60 -12.42 -4.10
N VAL A 95 -6.29 -12.11 -2.84
CA VAL A 95 -7.09 -11.15 -2.06
C VAL A 95 -7.03 -9.74 -2.65
N LEU A 96 -5.86 -9.30 -3.15
CA LEU A 96 -5.73 -8.01 -3.81
C LEU A 96 -6.67 -7.91 -5.04
N ASN A 97 -6.77 -8.98 -5.85
CA ASN A 97 -7.71 -9.02 -6.96
C ASN A 97 -9.17 -8.96 -6.49
N ILE A 98 -9.54 -9.72 -5.44
CA ILE A 98 -10.88 -9.67 -4.85
C ILE A 98 -11.23 -8.25 -4.40
N VAL A 99 -10.29 -7.56 -3.72
CA VAL A 99 -10.48 -6.16 -3.28
C VAL A 99 -10.63 -5.24 -4.48
N HIS A 100 -9.80 -5.37 -5.54
CA HIS A 100 -9.87 -4.51 -6.72
C HIS A 100 -11.17 -4.67 -7.50
N GLU A 101 -11.72 -5.88 -7.56
CA GLU A 101 -12.86 -6.24 -8.40
C GLU A 101 -14.20 -6.17 -7.67
N SER A 102 -14.22 -6.31 -6.34
CA SER A 102 -15.45 -6.52 -5.55
C SER A 102 -15.53 -5.68 -4.27
N TYR A 103 -14.74 -4.59 -4.15
CA TYR A 103 -14.70 -3.76 -2.93
C TYR A 103 -16.07 -3.24 -2.47
N ASP A 104 -16.98 -2.96 -3.39
CA ASP A 104 -18.33 -2.45 -3.12
C ASP A 104 -19.27 -3.51 -2.51
N ALA A 105 -19.01 -4.78 -2.80
CA ALA A 105 -19.77 -5.93 -2.31
C ALA A 105 -19.23 -6.50 -0.97
N ILE A 106 -18.08 -6.02 -0.47
CA ILE A 106 -17.44 -6.55 0.74
C ILE A 106 -17.68 -5.59 1.92
N PRO A 107 -18.63 -5.89 2.84
CA PRO A 107 -18.84 -5.08 4.03
C PRO A 107 -17.72 -5.32 5.05
N ILE A 108 -17.48 -4.34 5.94
CA ILE A 108 -16.53 -4.48 7.03
C ILE A 108 -17.20 -5.16 8.21
N ARG A 109 -17.16 -6.48 8.20
CA ARG A 109 -17.67 -7.34 9.27
C ARG A 109 -16.66 -8.44 9.60
N SER A 110 -16.69 -8.92 10.82
CA SER A 110 -15.74 -9.92 11.33
C SER A 110 -15.65 -11.17 10.43
N ASN A 111 -16.78 -11.69 9.98
CA ASN A 111 -16.83 -12.88 9.10
C ASN A 111 -16.19 -12.64 7.71
N TYR A 112 -16.31 -11.45 7.12
CA TYR A 112 -15.64 -11.12 5.85
C TYR A 112 -14.13 -10.96 6.03
N ILE A 113 -13.69 -10.38 7.15
CA ILE A 113 -12.27 -10.29 7.49
C ILE A 113 -11.68 -11.70 7.64
N LEU A 114 -12.38 -12.63 8.29
CA LEU A 114 -11.98 -14.04 8.39
C LEU A 114 -11.92 -14.72 7.01
N GLN A 115 -12.89 -14.46 6.12
CA GLN A 115 -12.89 -15.00 4.77
C GLN A 115 -11.70 -14.48 3.95
N LEU A 116 -11.43 -13.17 3.99
CA LEU A 116 -10.27 -12.58 3.32
C LEU A 116 -8.95 -13.15 3.84
N HIS A 117 -8.84 -13.38 5.16
CA HIS A 117 -7.69 -14.04 5.75
C HIS A 117 -7.58 -15.52 5.30
N GLY A 118 -8.71 -16.21 5.17
CA GLY A 118 -8.75 -17.56 4.61
C GLY A 118 -8.22 -17.59 3.16
N GLU A 119 -8.63 -16.64 2.32
CA GLU A 119 -8.15 -16.50 0.93
C GLU A 119 -6.66 -16.08 0.87
N LEU A 120 -6.19 -15.26 1.83
CA LEU A 120 -4.78 -14.88 1.93
C LEU A 120 -3.86 -16.08 2.14
N LEU A 121 -4.28 -17.04 2.95
CA LEU A 121 -3.49 -18.24 3.30
C LEU A 121 -3.97 -19.52 2.58
N LYS A 122 -4.84 -19.40 1.60
CA LYS A 122 -5.50 -20.51 0.90
C LYS A 122 -4.54 -21.54 0.27
N TYR A 123 -3.41 -21.07 -0.19
CA TYR A 123 -2.43 -21.92 -0.90
C TYR A 123 -1.39 -22.53 0.05
N THR A 124 -1.40 -22.13 1.34
CA THR A 124 -0.51 -22.65 2.36
C THR A 124 -1.18 -23.82 3.11
N ALA A 125 -0.36 -24.62 3.79
CA ALA A 125 -0.85 -25.71 4.64
C ALA A 125 -1.27 -25.27 6.04
N PHE A 126 -1.48 -23.97 6.30
CA PHE A 126 -1.78 -23.45 7.62
C PHE A 126 -3.21 -23.77 8.08
N SER A 127 -3.33 -24.49 9.19
CA SER A 127 -4.63 -24.88 9.78
C SER A 127 -5.41 -23.72 10.39
N TYR A 128 -4.77 -22.56 10.60
CA TYR A 128 -5.35 -21.36 11.18
C TYR A 128 -5.85 -20.35 10.11
N ALA A 129 -5.78 -20.69 8.82
CA ALA A 129 -6.32 -19.86 7.75
C ALA A 129 -7.81 -19.56 7.99
N GLY A 130 -8.17 -18.27 7.96
CA GLY A 130 -9.55 -17.83 8.22
C GLY A 130 -10.05 -17.98 9.66
N LYS A 131 -9.14 -18.12 10.63
CA LYS A 131 -9.47 -18.23 12.06
C LYS A 131 -8.73 -17.19 12.87
N TYR A 132 -9.35 -16.75 13.95
CA TYR A 132 -8.68 -15.94 14.95
C TYR A 132 -7.50 -16.69 15.60
N LYS A 133 -6.56 -15.93 16.13
CA LYS A 133 -5.43 -16.49 16.88
C LYS A 133 -5.89 -17.32 18.08
N ASN A 134 -5.18 -18.39 18.32
CA ASN A 134 -5.41 -19.30 19.45
C ASN A 134 -4.24 -19.30 20.46
N THR A 135 -3.18 -18.57 20.14
CA THR A 135 -2.03 -18.35 21.01
C THR A 135 -1.76 -16.85 21.12
N PRO A 136 -1.30 -16.37 22.29
CA PRO A 136 -0.83 -15.00 22.43
C PRO A 136 0.27 -14.72 21.38
N ASN A 137 0.26 -13.53 20.83
CA ASN A 137 1.29 -13.04 19.92
C ASN A 137 1.89 -11.72 20.44
N GLU A 138 3.07 -11.39 19.96
CA GLU A 138 3.78 -10.17 20.30
C GLU A 138 4.20 -9.48 18.98
N ILE A 139 4.20 -8.15 18.98
CA ILE A 139 4.81 -7.37 17.93
C ILE A 139 6.19 -7.01 18.41
N ASP A 140 7.21 -7.59 17.77
CA ASP A 140 8.60 -7.44 18.14
C ASP A 140 9.45 -6.79 17.02
N MET A 141 10.58 -6.26 17.41
CA MET A 141 11.62 -5.80 16.52
C MET A 141 12.93 -6.49 16.88
N VAL A 142 13.63 -6.98 15.88
CA VAL A 142 14.99 -7.51 16.04
C VAL A 142 15.97 -6.39 15.77
N LEU A 143 16.76 -6.03 16.76
CA LEU A 143 17.84 -5.05 16.62
C LEU A 143 19.00 -5.62 15.78
N GLU A 144 19.90 -4.76 15.31
CA GLU A 144 21.15 -5.17 14.64
C GLU A 144 22.02 -6.10 15.53
N SER A 145 21.89 -5.99 16.85
CA SER A 145 22.52 -6.88 17.84
C SER A 145 21.98 -8.30 17.85
N GLY A 146 20.83 -8.56 17.20
CA GLY A 146 20.09 -9.83 17.29
C GLY A 146 19.13 -9.91 18.49
N GLU A 147 19.07 -8.89 19.32
CA GLU A 147 18.16 -8.82 20.47
C GLU A 147 16.73 -8.51 19.99
N LYS A 148 15.74 -9.26 20.54
CA LYS A 148 14.32 -9.02 20.34
C LYS A 148 13.79 -8.05 21.36
N ILE A 149 13.17 -6.96 20.91
CA ILE A 149 12.44 -6.03 21.77
C ILE A 149 10.96 -6.13 21.43
N VAL A 150 10.13 -6.41 22.44
CA VAL A 150 8.66 -6.38 22.30
C VAL A 150 8.22 -4.93 22.21
N LEU A 151 7.66 -4.55 21.06
CA LEU A 151 7.15 -3.19 20.81
C LEU A 151 5.73 -3.02 21.33
N PHE A 152 4.90 -4.05 21.17
CA PHE A 152 3.51 -4.02 21.61
C PHE A 152 3.02 -5.44 21.92
N LYS A 153 2.17 -5.56 22.93
CA LYS A 153 1.45 -6.78 23.30
C LYS A 153 -0.01 -6.66 22.83
N PRO A 154 -0.43 -7.39 21.78
CA PRO A 154 -1.83 -7.39 21.34
C PRO A 154 -2.78 -8.03 22.36
N LEU A 155 -4.10 -7.89 22.11
CA LEU A 155 -5.14 -8.53 22.92
C LEU A 155 -4.93 -10.04 23.03
N GLU A 156 -5.40 -10.60 24.14
CA GLU A 156 -5.38 -12.05 24.34
C GLU A 156 -6.32 -12.77 23.36
N PRO A 157 -6.04 -14.05 23.01
CA PRO A 157 -6.86 -14.79 22.06
C PRO A 157 -8.35 -14.84 22.38
N TYR A 158 -8.71 -14.96 23.65
CA TYR A 158 -10.11 -15.05 24.08
C TYR A 158 -10.89 -13.73 23.95
N GLU A 159 -10.21 -12.57 23.94
CA GLU A 159 -10.81 -11.24 23.74
C GLU A 159 -10.96 -10.89 22.28
N THR A 160 -10.18 -11.52 21.39
CA THR A 160 -10.01 -11.13 19.98
C THR A 160 -11.31 -11.17 19.17
N PRO A 161 -12.17 -12.21 19.24
CA PRO A 161 -13.41 -12.27 18.45
C PRO A 161 -14.35 -11.10 18.74
N ASP A 162 -14.61 -10.83 20.01
CA ASP A 162 -15.52 -9.77 20.46
C ASP A 162 -14.95 -8.38 20.10
N ALA A 163 -13.62 -8.21 20.24
CA ALA A 163 -12.95 -6.97 19.89
C ALA A 163 -13.05 -6.65 18.38
N VAL A 164 -12.84 -7.64 17.51
CA VAL A 164 -12.96 -7.45 16.06
C VAL A 164 -14.41 -7.18 15.64
N GLU A 165 -15.37 -7.86 16.27
CA GLU A 165 -16.78 -7.62 15.98
C GLU A 165 -17.21 -6.20 16.40
N CYS A 166 -16.84 -5.77 17.61
CA CYS A 166 -17.10 -4.42 18.11
C CYS A 166 -16.42 -3.36 17.21
N LEU A 167 -15.14 -3.57 16.87
CA LEU A 167 -14.38 -2.70 15.96
C LEU A 167 -15.10 -2.48 14.63
N CYS A 168 -15.55 -3.59 14.00
CA CYS A 168 -16.27 -3.52 12.73
C CYS A 168 -17.61 -2.79 12.84
N ASN A 169 -18.38 -3.09 13.88
CA ASN A 169 -19.71 -2.48 14.09
C ASN A 169 -19.59 -0.96 14.33
N GLU A 170 -18.65 -0.52 15.14
CA GLU A 170 -18.45 0.90 15.41
C GLU A 170 -17.92 1.65 14.16
N PHE A 171 -17.09 0.98 13.35
CA PHE A 171 -16.63 1.56 12.08
C PHE A 171 -17.78 1.74 11.08
N GLU A 172 -18.61 0.72 10.83
CA GLU A 172 -19.77 0.80 9.94
C GLU A 172 -20.74 1.89 10.42
N LYS A 173 -21.03 1.94 11.72
CA LYS A 173 -21.85 3.00 12.31
C LYS A 173 -21.27 4.39 12.04
N ALA A 174 -19.97 4.60 12.24
CA ALA A 174 -19.33 5.89 12.03
C ALA A 174 -19.33 6.33 10.55
N ILE A 175 -19.23 5.38 9.61
CA ILE A 175 -19.35 5.62 8.16
C ILE A 175 -20.79 6.00 7.79
N ASP A 176 -21.77 5.23 8.25
CA ASP A 176 -23.20 5.42 7.90
C ASP A 176 -23.73 6.75 8.46
N GLU A 177 -23.38 7.08 9.69
CA GLU A 177 -23.75 8.33 10.35
C GLU A 177 -22.89 9.52 9.90
N LYS A 178 -21.86 9.31 9.08
CA LYS A 178 -20.90 10.34 8.59
C LYS A 178 -20.29 11.17 9.73
N ILE A 179 -20.00 10.52 10.85
CA ILE A 179 -19.48 11.14 12.07
C ILE A 179 -18.13 11.82 11.81
N VAL A 180 -17.26 11.15 11.08
CA VAL A 180 -15.88 11.60 10.83
C VAL A 180 -15.52 11.39 9.36
N ASN A 181 -14.63 12.23 8.84
CA ASN A 181 -14.09 12.05 7.48
C ASN A 181 -13.41 10.67 7.34
N PRO A 182 -13.73 9.89 6.28
CA PRO A 182 -13.11 8.58 6.06
C PRO A 182 -11.58 8.57 6.07
N LEU A 183 -10.92 9.66 5.63
CA LEU A 183 -9.48 9.80 5.65
C LEU A 183 -8.89 9.83 7.08
N ILE A 184 -9.70 10.18 8.07
CA ILE A 184 -9.34 10.14 9.49
C ILE A 184 -9.75 8.78 10.10
N LEU A 185 -10.95 8.32 9.77
CA LEU A 185 -11.54 7.12 10.34
C LEU A 185 -10.79 5.85 9.93
N ILE A 186 -10.45 5.72 8.64
CA ILE A 186 -9.79 4.53 8.11
C ILE A 186 -8.44 4.27 8.79
N PRO A 187 -7.49 5.22 8.86
CA PRO A 187 -6.24 4.96 9.58
C PRO A 187 -6.44 4.61 11.05
N ASN A 188 -7.44 5.21 11.71
CA ASN A 188 -7.73 4.89 13.11
C ASN A 188 -8.25 3.45 13.28
N PHE A 189 -9.14 3.00 12.39
CA PHE A 189 -9.57 1.60 12.34
C PHE A 189 -8.40 0.65 12.10
N ILE A 190 -7.49 0.97 11.18
CA ILE A 190 -6.31 0.15 10.88
C ILE A 190 -5.36 0.08 12.08
N LEU A 191 -5.17 1.19 12.80
CA LEU A 191 -4.40 1.21 14.06
C LEU A 191 -5.00 0.24 15.07
N ASP A 192 -6.32 0.35 15.33
CA ASP A 192 -7.01 -0.53 16.27
C ASP A 192 -6.96 -2.00 15.83
N PHE A 193 -7.11 -2.29 14.53
CA PHE A 193 -6.95 -3.64 13.97
C PHE A 193 -5.54 -4.20 14.23
N LEU A 194 -4.50 -3.38 14.03
CA LEU A 194 -3.11 -3.78 14.29
C LEU A 194 -2.84 -3.99 15.78
N CYS A 195 -3.45 -3.21 16.67
CA CYS A 195 -3.34 -3.40 18.12
C CYS A 195 -4.09 -4.64 18.61
N ILE A 196 -5.23 -4.99 18.03
CA ILE A 196 -5.91 -6.25 18.29
C ILE A 196 -5.07 -7.44 17.80
N HIS A 197 -4.46 -7.31 16.62
CA HIS A 197 -3.62 -8.32 15.97
C HIS A 197 -4.30 -9.69 15.89
N PRO A 198 -5.44 -9.80 15.17
CA PRO A 198 -6.40 -10.87 15.36
C PRO A 198 -5.96 -12.26 14.88
N PHE A 199 -4.88 -12.38 14.13
CA PHE A 199 -4.45 -13.63 13.50
C PHE A 199 -3.11 -14.11 14.07
N ASN A 200 -2.84 -15.42 13.95
CA ASN A 200 -1.52 -15.98 14.27
C ASN A 200 -0.43 -15.47 13.32
N ASP A 201 -0.79 -15.21 12.05
CA ASP A 201 0.09 -14.66 10.99
C ASP A 201 -0.75 -13.87 9.98
N GLY A 202 -0.11 -13.02 9.18
CA GLY A 202 -0.77 -12.26 8.11
C GLY A 202 -1.45 -10.96 8.54
N ASN A 203 -1.33 -10.51 9.79
CA ASN A 203 -1.98 -9.30 10.29
C ASN A 203 -1.54 -8.05 9.52
N GLY A 204 -0.24 -7.87 9.26
CA GLY A 204 0.29 -6.75 8.49
C GLY A 204 -0.21 -6.75 7.05
N ARG A 205 -0.22 -7.90 6.38
CA ARG A 205 -0.76 -8.04 5.01
C ARG A 205 -2.25 -7.76 4.97
N MET A 206 -3.01 -8.29 5.93
CA MET A 206 -4.45 -8.02 6.06
C MET A 206 -4.74 -6.54 6.32
N SER A 207 -3.99 -5.88 7.19
CA SER A 207 -4.19 -4.44 7.46
C SER A 207 -4.02 -3.59 6.20
N ARG A 208 -3.03 -3.89 5.34
CA ARG A 208 -2.81 -3.20 4.07
C ARG A 208 -3.92 -3.48 3.04
N LEU A 209 -4.37 -4.74 2.93
CA LEU A 209 -5.50 -5.11 2.06
C LEU A 209 -6.82 -4.46 2.52
N ILE A 210 -7.09 -4.46 3.83
CA ILE A 210 -8.26 -3.79 4.41
C ILE A 210 -8.17 -2.27 4.20
N THR A 211 -6.98 -1.68 4.30
CA THR A 211 -6.78 -0.25 3.98
C THR A 211 -7.24 0.07 2.55
N LEU A 212 -6.81 -0.73 1.56
CA LEU A 212 -7.26 -0.55 0.17
C LEU A 212 -8.77 -0.71 0.04
N LEU A 213 -9.34 -1.76 0.63
CA LEU A 213 -10.78 -2.02 0.63
C LEU A 213 -11.57 -0.80 1.15
N LEU A 214 -11.20 -0.28 2.31
CA LEU A 214 -11.87 0.87 2.93
C LEU A 214 -11.69 2.16 2.14
N MET A 215 -10.50 2.39 1.58
CA MET A 215 -10.23 3.53 0.72
C MET A 215 -11.11 3.49 -0.54
N TYR A 216 -11.24 2.33 -1.20
CA TYR A 216 -12.06 2.17 -2.41
C TYR A 216 -13.54 2.34 -2.10
N ARG A 217 -14.06 1.76 -1.03
CA ARG A 217 -15.45 1.97 -0.56
C ARG A 217 -15.75 3.45 -0.26
N SER A 218 -14.73 4.21 0.11
CA SER A 218 -14.84 5.67 0.35
C SER A 218 -14.56 6.52 -0.92
N GLY A 219 -14.31 5.88 -2.07
CA GLY A 219 -14.11 6.53 -3.37
C GLY A 219 -12.69 7.04 -3.62
N TYR A 220 -11.70 6.58 -2.84
CA TYR A 220 -10.28 6.92 -3.04
C TYR A 220 -9.58 5.76 -3.76
N PHE A 221 -9.52 5.80 -5.08
CA PHE A 221 -9.03 4.70 -5.92
C PHE A 221 -7.54 4.75 -6.26
N VAL A 222 -6.79 5.67 -5.68
CA VAL A 222 -5.36 5.85 -6.02
C VAL A 222 -4.56 4.56 -5.86
N GLY A 223 -4.88 3.73 -4.86
CA GLY A 223 -4.22 2.44 -4.62
C GLY A 223 -4.39 1.40 -5.74
N GLN A 224 -5.38 1.59 -6.65
CA GLN A 224 -5.49 0.77 -7.86
C GLN A 224 -4.39 1.08 -8.88
N TYR A 225 -3.92 2.33 -8.94
CA TYR A 225 -3.02 2.83 -9.97
C TYR A 225 -1.58 2.96 -9.48
N ILE A 226 -1.40 3.24 -8.19
CA ILE A 226 -0.11 3.42 -7.52
C ILE A 226 -0.09 2.56 -6.26
N SER A 227 0.93 1.73 -6.10
CA SER A 227 1.04 0.86 -4.92
C SER A 227 1.29 1.66 -3.65
N MET A 228 0.32 1.64 -2.74
CA MET A 228 0.47 2.17 -1.39
C MET A 228 1.44 1.32 -0.56
N GLU A 229 1.45 0.00 -0.76
CA GLU A 229 2.34 -0.94 -0.08
C GLU A 229 3.80 -0.67 -0.42
N LYS A 230 4.08 -0.30 -1.70
CA LYS A 230 5.43 0.12 -2.07
C LYS A 230 5.83 1.41 -1.37
N ALA A 231 4.97 2.40 -1.30
CA ALA A 231 5.24 3.65 -0.59
C ALA A 231 5.49 3.40 0.92
N ILE A 232 4.77 2.46 1.53
CA ILE A 232 4.99 2.02 2.92
C ILE A 232 6.33 1.28 3.04
N ALA A 233 6.65 0.35 2.12
CA ALA A 233 7.91 -0.38 2.13
C ALA A 233 9.12 0.55 2.00
N ASP A 234 9.03 1.55 1.12
CA ASP A 234 10.08 2.56 0.91
C ASP A 234 10.28 3.48 2.14
N THR A 235 9.31 3.51 3.07
CA THR A 235 9.32 4.32 4.31
C THR A 235 9.05 3.47 5.56
N LYS A 236 9.47 2.20 5.54
CA LYS A 236 9.16 1.18 6.57
C LYS A 236 9.47 1.65 7.99
N GLU A 237 10.61 2.28 8.20
CA GLU A 237 11.00 2.80 9.53
C GLU A 237 10.03 3.87 10.04
N ALA A 238 9.62 4.79 9.18
CA ALA A 238 8.65 5.84 9.53
C ALA A 238 7.26 5.25 9.82
N TYR A 239 6.87 4.19 9.10
CA TYR A 239 5.63 3.45 9.36
C TYR A 239 5.60 2.87 10.78
N TYR A 240 6.62 2.12 11.17
CA TYR A 240 6.69 1.53 12.51
C TYR A 240 6.85 2.59 13.61
N ALA A 241 7.61 3.63 13.36
CA ALA A 241 7.72 4.75 14.30
C ALA A 241 6.38 5.47 14.53
N ALA A 242 5.57 5.62 13.48
CA ALA A 242 4.24 6.21 13.58
C ALA A 242 3.27 5.29 14.35
N LEU A 243 3.31 3.98 14.10
CA LEU A 243 2.54 2.99 14.86
C LEU A 243 2.91 3.02 16.34
N GLN A 244 4.19 2.88 16.68
CA GLN A 244 4.69 2.86 18.05
C GLN A 244 4.33 4.12 18.86
N LYS A 245 4.22 5.28 18.20
CA LYS A 245 3.76 6.50 18.86
C LYS A 245 2.25 6.50 19.06
N ALA A 246 1.51 5.89 18.16
CA ALA A 246 0.05 5.93 18.16
C ALA A 246 -0.58 4.82 19.03
N ASP A 247 0.14 3.74 19.33
CA ASP A 247 -0.34 2.63 20.17
C ASP A 247 -0.07 2.80 21.68
N GLN A 248 0.70 3.84 22.08
CA GLN A 248 0.95 4.13 23.49
C GLN A 248 -0.37 4.37 24.24
N ASN A 249 -0.56 3.72 25.39
CA ASN A 249 -1.79 3.77 26.19
C ASN A 249 -3.06 3.33 25.43
N TRP A 250 -2.89 2.43 24.45
CA TRP A 250 -4.01 1.96 23.65
C TRP A 250 -5.05 1.19 24.48
N TYR A 251 -4.61 0.40 25.44
CA TYR A 251 -5.49 -0.39 26.33
C TYR A 251 -6.39 0.48 27.19
N GLU A 252 -5.89 1.61 27.62
CA GLU A 252 -6.59 2.60 28.46
C GLU A 252 -7.55 3.47 27.62
N GLY A 253 -7.48 3.38 26.28
CA GLY A 253 -8.25 4.23 25.39
C GLY A 253 -7.74 5.68 25.34
N GLU A 254 -6.54 5.94 25.84
CA GLU A 254 -5.92 7.27 25.94
C GLU A 254 -4.86 7.51 24.86
N ASN A 255 -4.72 6.60 23.90
CA ASN A 255 -3.76 6.71 22.83
C ASN A 255 -4.06 7.92 21.89
N ASP A 256 -3.00 8.50 21.33
CA ASP A 256 -3.13 9.53 20.30
C ASP A 256 -2.92 8.92 18.90
N PRO A 257 -3.96 8.76 18.07
CA PRO A 257 -3.86 8.18 16.74
C PRO A 257 -3.24 9.14 15.70
N LYS A 258 -3.05 10.42 16.01
CA LYS A 258 -2.59 11.45 15.06
C LYS A 258 -1.28 11.10 14.35
N PRO A 259 -0.22 10.56 15.01
CA PRO A 259 1.01 10.18 14.33
C PRO A 259 0.78 9.17 13.19
N PHE A 260 -0.05 8.16 13.42
CA PHE A 260 -0.36 7.15 12.40
C PHE A 260 -1.29 7.68 11.32
N ILE A 261 -2.32 8.45 11.69
CA ILE A 261 -3.21 9.12 10.73
C ILE A 261 -2.40 10.02 9.80
N LYS A 262 -1.52 10.86 10.34
CA LYS A 262 -0.66 11.76 9.57
C LYS A 262 0.24 11.00 8.59
N TYR A 263 0.87 9.93 9.05
CA TYR A 263 1.69 9.07 8.20
C TYR A 263 0.86 8.49 7.04
N MET A 264 -0.29 7.89 7.33
CA MET A 264 -1.15 7.27 6.31
C MET A 264 -1.68 8.28 5.29
N LEU A 265 -2.08 9.47 5.74
CA LEU A 265 -2.47 10.57 4.84
C LEU A 265 -1.32 11.01 3.95
N GLY A 266 -0.09 11.08 4.49
CA GLY A 266 1.13 11.35 3.72
C GLY A 266 1.36 10.31 2.61
N ILE A 267 1.17 9.02 2.90
CA ILE A 267 1.24 7.92 1.91
C ILE A 267 0.19 8.11 0.81
N VAL A 268 -1.08 8.32 1.18
CA VAL A 268 -2.17 8.53 0.21
C VAL A 268 -1.88 9.72 -0.69
N LEU A 269 -1.47 10.84 -0.11
CA LEU A 269 -1.15 12.06 -0.87
C LEU A 269 0.06 11.85 -1.80
N SER A 270 1.10 11.15 -1.34
CA SER A 270 2.26 10.85 -2.18
C SER A 270 1.89 9.99 -3.40
N CYS A 271 0.98 9.01 -3.20
CA CYS A 271 0.45 8.18 -4.29
C CYS A 271 -0.35 9.02 -5.30
N TYR A 272 -1.20 9.94 -4.85
CA TYR A 272 -1.92 10.83 -5.75
C TYR A 272 -0.99 11.75 -6.55
N ARG A 273 0.04 12.31 -5.94
CA ARG A 273 1.06 13.13 -6.63
C ARG A 273 1.84 12.31 -7.66
N ASP A 274 2.15 11.05 -7.36
CA ASP A 274 2.81 10.16 -8.32
C ASP A 274 1.88 9.80 -9.49
N LEU A 275 0.59 9.54 -9.22
CA LEU A 275 -0.41 9.31 -10.26
C LEU A 275 -0.50 10.50 -11.21
N GLU A 276 -0.67 11.72 -10.70
CA GLU A 276 -0.73 12.94 -11.50
C GLU A 276 0.53 13.10 -12.36
N LYS A 277 1.72 12.93 -11.75
CA LYS A 277 3.00 13.00 -12.47
C LYS A 277 3.07 12.00 -13.64
N ARG A 278 2.63 10.76 -13.45
CA ARG A 278 2.64 9.73 -14.50
C ARG A 278 1.65 10.05 -15.61
N ILE A 279 0.46 10.55 -15.28
CA ILE A 279 -0.53 10.98 -16.29
C ILE A 279 -0.02 12.17 -17.10
N MET A 280 0.56 13.18 -16.45
CA MET A 280 1.12 14.35 -17.13
C MET A 280 2.30 14.00 -18.06
N LEU A 281 3.11 13.00 -17.73
CA LEU A 281 4.17 12.50 -18.62
C LEU A 281 3.58 11.90 -19.90
N THR A 282 2.38 11.30 -19.84
CA THR A 282 1.70 10.79 -21.04
C THR A 282 1.04 11.91 -21.86
N GLU A 283 0.58 13.01 -21.25
CA GLU A 283 -0.06 14.14 -21.94
C GLU A 283 0.92 14.98 -22.77
N LYS A 284 2.13 15.21 -22.26
CA LYS A 284 3.21 15.88 -23.03
C LYS A 284 3.55 15.11 -24.30
N SER A 285 3.08 13.88 -24.45
CA SER A 285 3.18 13.04 -25.63
C SER A 285 2.06 13.20 -26.67
N GLY A 286 1.07 14.07 -26.46
CA GLY A 286 -0.07 14.30 -27.36
C GLY A 286 0.23 14.94 -28.73
N LYS A 287 1.44 15.45 -28.96
CA LYS A 287 2.06 15.53 -30.29
C LYS A 287 2.97 14.33 -30.39
N LYS A 288 2.81 13.39 -31.30
CA LYS A 288 3.67 12.20 -31.56
C LYS A 288 5.04 12.23 -30.83
N SER A 289 5.03 12.26 -29.50
CA SER A 289 6.25 12.22 -28.70
C SER A 289 6.84 10.84 -28.87
N THR A 290 8.08 10.79 -29.28
CA THR A 290 8.80 9.52 -29.40
C THR A 290 9.03 8.94 -28.00
N ALA A 291 9.29 7.63 -27.92
CA ALA A 291 9.70 7.01 -26.68
C ALA A 291 10.89 7.73 -26.01
N TYR A 292 11.77 8.28 -26.84
CA TYR A 292 12.90 9.12 -26.43
C TYR A 292 12.43 10.38 -25.68
N ASP A 293 11.46 11.13 -26.22
CA ASP A 293 10.98 12.38 -25.61
C ASP A 293 10.33 12.14 -24.24
N ILE A 294 9.57 11.04 -24.12
CA ILE A 294 8.91 10.65 -22.86
C ILE A 294 9.96 10.28 -21.80
N VAL A 295 10.95 9.46 -22.15
CA VAL A 295 12.02 9.05 -21.22
C VAL A 295 12.92 10.24 -20.88
N LYS A 296 13.19 11.14 -21.83
CA LYS A 296 13.94 12.38 -21.59
C LYS A 296 13.22 13.31 -20.61
N ALA A 297 11.91 13.46 -20.74
CA ALA A 297 11.11 14.25 -19.79
C ALA A 297 11.11 13.63 -18.39
N TYR A 298 11.02 12.30 -18.31
CA TYR A 298 11.14 11.57 -17.04
C TYR A 298 12.50 11.81 -16.37
N THR A 299 13.60 11.62 -17.11
CA THR A 299 14.96 11.80 -16.58
C THR A 299 15.25 13.24 -16.15
N ALA A 300 14.68 14.23 -16.86
CA ALA A 300 14.80 15.64 -16.49
C ALA A 300 14.15 15.98 -15.15
N GLY A 301 13.04 15.31 -14.82
CA GLY A 301 12.30 15.51 -13.57
C GLY A 301 12.71 14.58 -12.42
N THR A 302 13.64 13.64 -12.65
CA THR A 302 14.07 12.68 -11.63
C THR A 302 15.27 13.23 -10.85
N ILE A 303 15.16 13.22 -9.51
CA ILE A 303 16.25 13.58 -8.60
C ILE A 303 16.92 12.30 -8.11
N GLY A 304 18.27 12.23 -8.23
CA GLY A 304 19.04 11.08 -7.78
C GLY A 304 19.18 9.97 -8.83
N ARG A 305 19.43 8.73 -8.34
CA ARG A 305 19.66 7.54 -9.18
C ARG A 305 18.35 6.82 -9.43
N PHE A 306 18.18 6.28 -10.62
CA PHE A 306 17.03 5.47 -11.00
C PHE A 306 17.45 4.27 -11.85
N SER A 307 16.68 3.21 -11.84
CA SER A 307 16.88 1.99 -12.64
C SER A 307 15.99 1.99 -13.90
N LYS A 308 16.23 1.05 -14.82
CA LYS A 308 15.30 0.78 -15.92
C LYS A 308 13.89 0.39 -15.41
N LYS A 309 13.80 -0.29 -14.26
CA LYS A 309 12.52 -0.67 -13.62
C LYS A 309 11.73 0.59 -13.23
N ASP A 310 12.41 1.59 -12.66
CA ASP A 310 11.78 2.85 -12.26
C ASP A 310 11.28 3.64 -13.48
N ALA A 311 12.07 3.67 -14.56
CA ALA A 311 11.65 4.29 -15.82
C ALA A 311 10.43 3.57 -16.46
N LEU A 312 10.38 2.22 -16.37
CA LEU A 312 9.23 1.43 -16.82
C LEU A 312 7.96 1.75 -16.04
N VAL A 313 8.09 1.91 -14.75
CA VAL A 313 6.99 2.25 -13.85
C VAL A 313 6.49 3.67 -14.11
N SER A 314 7.41 4.60 -14.30
CA SER A 314 7.09 6.03 -14.49
C SER A 314 6.65 6.39 -15.91
N CYS A 315 6.93 5.55 -16.91
CA CYS A 315 6.55 5.76 -18.31
C CYS A 315 5.63 4.62 -18.81
N PRO A 316 4.41 4.49 -18.30
CA PRO A 316 3.52 3.35 -18.55
C PRO A 316 3.10 3.20 -20.02
N SER A 317 3.20 4.25 -20.82
CA SER A 317 2.91 4.21 -22.28
C SER A 317 3.97 3.48 -23.10
N LEU A 318 5.16 3.16 -22.50
CA LEU A 318 6.30 2.60 -23.22
C LEU A 318 6.57 1.14 -22.86
N GLY A 319 6.97 0.34 -23.85
CA GLY A 319 7.49 -1.00 -23.65
C GLY A 319 8.95 -1.00 -23.16
N SER A 320 9.38 -2.14 -22.56
CA SER A 320 10.73 -2.32 -22.02
C SER A 320 11.85 -2.06 -23.04
N SER A 321 11.66 -2.51 -24.29
CA SER A 321 12.61 -2.28 -25.39
C SER A 321 12.71 -0.80 -25.80
N SER A 322 11.57 -0.10 -25.83
CA SER A 322 11.53 1.32 -26.16
C SER A 322 12.22 2.19 -25.10
N ILE A 323 12.03 1.86 -23.82
CA ILE A 323 12.71 2.53 -22.71
C ILE A 323 14.21 2.26 -22.76
N GLU A 324 14.62 1.01 -23.02
CA GLU A 324 16.04 0.65 -23.12
C GLU A 324 16.74 1.40 -24.24
N ALA A 325 16.10 1.49 -25.43
CA ALA A 325 16.63 2.25 -26.56
C ALA A 325 16.74 3.75 -26.23
N ALA A 326 15.72 4.32 -25.55
CA ALA A 326 15.73 5.72 -25.15
C ALA A 326 16.81 6.03 -24.12
N LEU A 327 16.95 5.18 -23.06
CA LEU A 327 18.00 5.33 -22.06
C LEU A 327 19.40 5.22 -22.67
N LYS A 328 19.60 4.27 -23.58
CA LYS A 328 20.88 4.12 -24.33
C LYS A 328 21.21 5.41 -25.05
N LYS A 329 20.27 5.95 -25.82
CA LYS A 329 20.43 7.20 -26.56
C LYS A 329 20.74 8.39 -25.65
N LEU A 330 20.07 8.52 -24.52
CA LEU A 330 20.32 9.59 -23.53
C LEU A 330 21.71 9.49 -22.90
N VAL A 331 22.25 8.26 -22.72
CA VAL A 331 23.62 8.04 -22.26
C VAL A 331 24.61 8.44 -23.36
N GLU A 332 24.36 8.06 -24.62
CA GLU A 332 25.20 8.43 -25.78
C GLU A 332 25.27 9.95 -25.99
N GLU A 333 24.16 10.66 -25.76
CA GLU A 333 24.09 12.12 -25.82
C GLU A 333 24.68 12.81 -24.56
N GLY A 334 25.08 12.05 -23.55
CA GLY A 334 25.64 12.58 -22.31
C GLY A 334 24.62 13.29 -21.40
N ALA A 335 23.32 13.13 -21.65
CA ALA A 335 22.24 13.71 -20.82
C ALA A 335 22.10 12.99 -19.47
N ILE A 336 22.42 11.70 -19.44
CA ILE A 336 22.44 10.87 -18.22
C ILE A 336 23.72 10.04 -18.16
N ILE A 337 24.12 9.67 -16.96
CA ILE A 337 25.26 8.81 -16.69
C ILE A 337 24.75 7.41 -16.29
N ARG A 338 25.34 6.37 -16.90
CA ARG A 338 25.09 4.98 -16.53
C ARG A 338 26.18 4.47 -15.57
N THR A 339 25.78 3.85 -14.47
CA THR A 339 26.66 3.22 -13.47
C THR A 339 26.24 1.78 -13.23
N GLY A 340 27.20 0.90 -12.88
CA GLY A 340 26.93 -0.52 -12.68
C GLY A 340 26.78 -1.33 -13.97
N ALA A 341 26.55 -2.63 -13.81
CA ALA A 341 26.38 -3.57 -14.92
C ALA A 341 25.28 -4.60 -14.62
N GLY A 342 24.65 -5.15 -15.66
CA GLY A 342 23.61 -6.16 -15.54
C GLY A 342 22.41 -5.67 -14.72
N ARG A 343 21.99 -6.46 -13.71
CA ARG A 343 20.84 -6.15 -12.85
C ARG A 343 21.05 -4.95 -11.91
N LYS A 344 22.28 -4.55 -11.66
CA LYS A 344 22.68 -3.41 -10.80
C LYS A 344 22.90 -2.12 -11.62
N THR A 345 22.46 -2.06 -12.87
CA THR A 345 22.59 -0.85 -13.69
C THR A 345 21.66 0.25 -13.17
N MET A 346 22.26 1.40 -12.87
CA MET A 346 21.57 2.63 -12.46
C MET A 346 21.90 3.76 -13.41
N TYR A 347 21.01 4.73 -13.49
CA TYR A 347 21.16 5.94 -14.28
C TYR A 347 21.02 7.17 -13.38
N MET A 348 21.64 8.25 -13.74
CA MET A 348 21.56 9.51 -13.01
C MET A 348 21.68 10.65 -14.01
N LYS A 349 20.94 11.74 -13.80
CA LYS A 349 21.10 12.96 -14.59
C LYS A 349 22.53 13.48 -14.42
N LYS A 350 23.16 13.88 -15.51
CA LYS A 350 24.43 14.57 -15.46
C LYS A 350 24.15 15.97 -14.92
N THR A 351 24.68 16.31 -13.77
CA THR A 351 24.75 17.69 -13.26
C THR A 351 25.98 18.33 -13.88
N ASP A 352 25.78 19.49 -14.50
CA ASP A 352 26.87 20.34 -15.01
C ASP A 352 27.73 20.84 -13.84
#